data_8570e5ccb786f575633dd24c2a8e16d7
#
_entry.id   8570e5ccb786f575633dd24c2a8e16d7
#
_cell.length_a   1.000
_cell.length_b   1.000
_cell.length_c   1.000
_cell.angle_alpha   90.00
_cell.angle_beta   90.00
_cell.angle_gamma   90.00
#
_symmetry.space_group_name_H-M   'P 1'
#
loop_
_entity.id
_entity.type
_entity.pdbx_description
1 polymer ?
#
loop_
_entity_poly.entity_id
_entity_poly.type
_entity_poly.pdbx_seq_one_letter_code
_entity_poly.pdbx_strand_id
1 'polypeptide(L)'
;MTSTLPTLGQVIITKRTFTQENFNLFAELSHDDNPIHVNPEYAATTRFGKTVSHGMMLYGMLCGVLSANFPTARQLEQELIFPKPTYAGDEMTIRLEVTELIADSKQARLTTTITRPDGENSCEGHMLIQWN
;
A
#
# COMPACT_ATOMS: atom_id res chain seq x y z
N MET A 1 -17.98 -17.90 13.31
CA MET A 1 -16.66 -17.27 13.48
C MET A 1 -16.02 -17.08 12.11
N THR A 2 -15.55 -15.88 11.81
CA THR A 2 -14.90 -15.60 10.55
C THR A 2 -13.49 -16.18 10.52
N SER A 3 -13.14 -16.86 9.44
CA SER A 3 -11.78 -17.37 9.27
C SER A 3 -10.81 -16.21 9.05
N THR A 4 -9.64 -16.30 9.71
CA THR A 4 -8.54 -15.35 9.53
C THR A 4 -7.47 -15.87 8.55
N LEU A 5 -7.75 -17.02 7.92
CA LEU A 5 -6.86 -17.62 6.93
C LEU A 5 -7.29 -17.19 5.52
N PRO A 6 -6.33 -16.99 4.61
CA PRO A 6 -6.67 -16.63 3.24
C PRO A 6 -7.35 -17.78 2.50
N THR A 7 -8.25 -17.45 1.58
CA THR A 7 -8.90 -18.39 0.68
C THR A 7 -8.59 -17.98 -0.76
N LEU A 8 -8.47 -18.96 -1.65
CA LEU A 8 -8.15 -18.70 -3.05
C LEU A 8 -9.26 -17.83 -3.68
N GLY A 9 -8.87 -16.77 -4.37
CA GLY A 9 -9.79 -15.84 -5.01
C GLY A 9 -10.38 -14.78 -4.08
N GLN A 10 -10.04 -14.82 -2.80
CA GLN A 10 -10.50 -13.82 -1.83
C GLN A 10 -9.97 -12.44 -2.23
N VAL A 11 -10.87 -11.44 -2.21
CA VAL A 11 -10.54 -10.06 -2.52
C VAL A 11 -10.85 -9.18 -1.31
N ILE A 12 -9.91 -8.35 -0.91
CA ILE A 12 -10.07 -7.38 0.17
C ILE A 12 -9.91 -6.00 -0.43
N ILE A 13 -10.89 -5.12 -0.21
CA ILE A 13 -10.87 -3.74 -0.69
C ILE A 13 -11.06 -2.81 0.49
N THR A 14 -10.17 -1.83 0.60
CA THR A 14 -10.22 -0.80 1.65
C THR A 14 -9.93 0.54 1.00
N LYS A 15 -10.70 1.56 1.36
CA LYS A 15 -10.46 2.93 0.88
C LYS A 15 -9.78 3.74 1.97
N ARG A 16 -8.83 4.58 1.55
CA ARG A 16 -8.10 5.48 2.45
C ARG A 16 -7.80 6.78 1.73
N THR A 17 -7.92 7.87 2.47
CA THR A 17 -7.47 9.20 2.02
C THR A 17 -6.24 9.58 2.83
N PHE A 18 -5.15 9.88 2.14
CA PHE A 18 -3.91 10.30 2.81
C PHE A 18 -3.84 11.81 2.81
N THR A 19 -3.39 12.38 3.92
CA THR A 19 -3.30 13.82 4.11
C THR A 19 -1.85 14.29 4.06
N GLN A 20 -1.65 15.59 3.90
CA GLN A 20 -0.31 16.17 4.02
C GLN A 20 0.30 15.88 5.39
N GLU A 21 -0.52 15.87 6.44
CA GLU A 21 -0.05 15.51 7.78
C GLU A 21 0.48 14.08 7.84
N ASN A 22 -0.13 13.16 7.11
CA ASN A 22 0.36 11.78 7.01
C ASN A 22 1.74 11.74 6.35
N PHE A 23 1.95 12.50 5.28
CA PHE A 23 3.25 12.59 4.61
C PHE A 23 4.31 13.16 5.56
N ASN A 24 3.95 14.23 6.27
CA ASN A 24 4.87 14.87 7.23
C ASN A 24 5.25 13.92 8.36
N LEU A 25 4.28 13.18 8.88
CA LEU A 25 4.50 12.22 9.95
C LEU A 25 5.40 11.07 9.48
N PHE A 26 5.16 10.56 8.28
CA PHE A 26 6.00 9.50 7.72
C PHE A 26 7.45 10.00 7.49
N ALA A 27 7.59 11.25 7.01
CA ALA A 27 8.91 11.86 6.83
C ALA A 27 9.66 11.98 8.16
N GLU A 28 8.97 12.37 9.21
CA GLU A 28 9.55 12.46 10.55
C GLU A 28 9.98 11.09 11.07
N LEU A 29 9.11 10.09 10.93
CA LEU A 29 9.37 8.75 11.41
C LEU A 29 10.50 8.06 10.65
N SER A 30 10.52 8.19 9.33
CA SER A 30 11.47 7.51 8.45
C SER A 30 12.77 8.27 8.24
N HIS A 31 12.79 9.56 8.58
CA HIS A 31 13.85 10.51 8.24
C HIS A 31 14.00 10.75 6.72
N ASP A 32 13.02 10.34 5.92
CA ASP A 32 12.95 10.66 4.50
C ASP A 32 12.13 11.94 4.33
N ASP A 33 12.80 13.07 4.53
CA ASP A 33 12.20 14.39 4.48
C ASP A 33 12.48 15.10 3.15
N ASN A 34 12.64 14.35 2.08
CA ASN A 34 12.81 14.93 0.75
C ASN A 34 11.69 15.95 0.51
N PRO A 35 12.01 17.17 0.09
CA PRO A 35 11.00 18.24 -0.05
C PRO A 35 9.83 17.90 -0.97
N ILE A 36 9.98 16.94 -1.88
CA ILE A 36 8.86 16.51 -2.73
C ILE A 36 7.69 15.95 -1.91
N HIS A 37 7.94 15.47 -0.70
CA HIS A 37 6.90 14.92 0.17
C HIS A 37 6.31 15.94 1.13
N VAL A 38 7.11 16.94 1.54
CA VAL A 38 6.76 17.79 2.69
C VAL A 38 6.67 19.27 2.39
N ASN A 39 7.16 19.72 1.23
CA ASN A 39 7.22 21.16 0.90
C ASN A 39 6.36 21.45 -0.33
N PRO A 40 5.11 21.96 -0.13
CA PRO A 40 4.22 22.27 -1.26
C PRO A 40 4.78 23.30 -2.24
N GLU A 41 5.53 24.29 -1.75
CA GLU A 41 6.12 25.32 -2.61
C GLU A 41 7.17 24.73 -3.54
N TYR A 42 8.03 23.88 -2.99
CA TYR A 42 9.01 23.14 -3.79
C TYR A 42 8.31 22.22 -4.80
N ALA A 43 7.34 21.43 -4.34
CA ALA A 43 6.64 20.46 -5.17
C ALA A 43 5.93 21.12 -6.35
N ALA A 44 5.43 22.35 -6.18
CA ALA A 44 4.78 23.11 -7.23
C ALA A 44 5.74 23.42 -8.39
N THR A 45 7.05 23.43 -8.16
CA THR A 45 8.05 23.68 -9.20
C THR A 45 8.46 22.39 -9.94
N THR A 46 8.00 21.25 -9.49
CA THR A 46 8.34 19.95 -10.09
C THR A 46 7.27 19.51 -11.08
N ARG A 47 7.57 18.46 -11.85
CA ARG A 47 6.62 17.85 -12.79
C ARG A 47 5.35 17.34 -12.11
N PHE A 48 5.40 17.09 -10.80
CA PHE A 48 4.23 16.60 -10.05
C PHE A 48 3.24 17.72 -9.70
N GLY A 49 3.72 18.96 -9.56
CA GLY A 49 2.87 20.11 -9.24
C GLY A 49 2.38 20.19 -7.80
N LYS A 50 2.46 19.12 -7.06
CA LYS A 50 2.02 18.99 -5.66
C LYS A 50 2.93 18.02 -4.95
N THR A 51 2.87 18.03 -3.61
CA THR A 51 3.56 17.01 -2.82
C THR A 51 2.97 15.64 -3.10
N VAL A 52 3.85 14.65 -3.11
CA VAL A 52 3.48 13.25 -3.35
C VAL A 52 3.86 12.39 -2.14
N SER A 53 3.14 11.30 -1.93
CA SER A 53 3.46 10.39 -0.84
C SER A 53 4.77 9.67 -1.08
N HIS A 54 5.39 9.23 0.02
CA HIS A 54 6.47 8.25 -0.07
C HIS A 54 5.89 6.93 -0.58
N GLY A 55 6.61 6.26 -1.46
CA GLY A 55 6.21 4.92 -1.90
C GLY A 55 6.12 3.94 -0.75
N MET A 56 7.06 4.01 0.18
CA MET A 56 7.10 3.10 1.33
C MET A 56 5.97 3.35 2.32
N MET A 57 5.38 4.56 2.35
CA MET A 57 4.16 4.80 3.11
C MET A 57 3.00 3.99 2.52
N LEU A 58 2.89 3.93 1.21
CA LEU A 58 1.87 3.11 0.54
C LEU A 58 2.05 1.63 0.87
N TYR A 59 3.28 1.16 0.90
CA TYR A 59 3.58 -0.20 1.34
C TYR A 59 3.11 -0.43 2.79
N GLY A 60 3.34 0.53 3.68
CA GLY A 60 2.85 0.46 5.04
C GLY A 60 1.33 0.31 5.12
N MET A 61 0.60 0.95 4.22
CA MET A 61 -0.86 0.81 4.15
C MET A 61 -1.27 -0.60 3.72
N LEU A 62 -0.55 -1.19 2.76
CA LEU A 62 -0.77 -2.60 2.37
C LEU A 62 -0.53 -3.53 3.55
N CYS A 63 0.52 -3.31 4.32
CA CYS A 63 0.82 -4.08 5.52
C CYS A 63 -0.30 -3.98 6.55
N GLY A 64 -0.86 -2.79 6.75
CA GLY A 64 -1.96 -2.57 7.68
C GLY A 64 -3.21 -3.33 7.28
N VAL A 65 -3.55 -3.32 6.00
CA VAL A 65 -4.72 -4.07 5.49
C VAL A 65 -4.48 -5.58 5.64
N LEU A 66 -3.27 -6.03 5.34
CA LEU A 66 -2.91 -7.44 5.54
C LEU A 66 -3.10 -7.88 6.99
N SER A 67 -2.53 -7.11 7.92
CA SER A 67 -2.61 -7.43 9.36
C SER A 67 -4.02 -7.42 9.90
N ALA A 68 -4.86 -6.51 9.42
CA ALA A 68 -6.26 -6.43 9.86
C ALA A 68 -7.07 -7.65 9.43
N ASN A 69 -6.72 -8.27 8.30
CA ASN A 69 -7.45 -9.39 7.73
C ASN A 69 -6.83 -10.75 8.04
N PHE A 70 -5.50 -10.80 8.11
CA PHE A 70 -4.74 -12.03 8.36
C PHE A 70 -3.73 -11.77 9.48
N PRO A 71 -4.18 -11.67 10.75
CA PRO A 71 -3.32 -11.21 11.85
C PRO A 71 -2.15 -12.14 12.17
N THR A 72 -2.20 -13.41 11.77
CA THR A 72 -1.08 -14.33 11.99
C THR A 72 -0.12 -14.39 10.82
N ALA A 73 -0.43 -13.71 9.71
CA ALA A 73 0.39 -13.75 8.51
C ALA A 73 1.62 -12.86 8.67
N ARG A 74 2.73 -13.36 8.16
CA ARG A 74 3.96 -12.57 8.00
C ARG A 74 4.34 -12.54 6.54
N GLN A 75 4.97 -11.46 6.11
CA GLN A 75 5.43 -11.35 4.74
C GLN A 75 6.81 -11.97 4.60
N LEU A 76 6.98 -12.79 3.57
CA LEU A 76 8.26 -13.37 3.20
C LEU A 76 8.91 -12.60 2.07
N GLU A 77 8.11 -12.13 1.13
CA GLU A 77 8.58 -11.38 -0.04
C GLU A 77 7.55 -10.32 -0.42
N GLN A 78 8.04 -9.19 -0.93
CA GLN A 78 7.20 -8.14 -1.48
C GLN A 78 7.89 -7.53 -2.70
N GLU A 79 7.15 -7.43 -3.80
CA GLU A 79 7.57 -6.72 -4.99
C GLU A 79 6.61 -5.56 -5.21
N LEU A 80 7.14 -4.37 -5.50
CA LEU A 80 6.36 -3.16 -5.69
C LEU A 80 6.93 -2.33 -6.82
N ILE A 81 6.02 -1.72 -7.59
CA ILE A 81 6.35 -0.60 -8.47
C ILE A 81 5.35 0.53 -8.21
N PHE A 82 5.77 1.76 -8.50
CA PHE A 82 4.98 2.96 -8.24
C PHE A 82 4.78 3.75 -9.54
N PRO A 83 3.81 3.35 -10.39
CA PRO A 83 3.68 3.94 -11.73
C PRO A 83 3.24 5.40 -11.73
N LYS A 84 2.41 5.80 -10.76
CA LYS A 84 1.84 7.14 -10.66
C LYS A 84 1.94 7.68 -9.24
N PRO A 85 2.05 9.01 -9.08
CA PRO A 85 2.12 9.59 -7.74
C PRO A 85 0.79 9.53 -7.00
N THR A 86 0.86 9.52 -5.66
CA THR A 86 -0.30 9.67 -4.79
C THR A 86 -0.27 11.07 -4.19
N TYR A 87 -1.34 11.83 -4.39
CA TYR A 87 -1.48 13.21 -3.88
C TYR A 87 -2.29 13.24 -2.60
N ALA A 88 -2.01 14.21 -1.75
CA ALA A 88 -2.79 14.44 -0.54
C ALA A 88 -4.24 14.79 -0.91
N GLY A 89 -5.18 14.21 -0.17
CA GLY A 89 -6.61 14.46 -0.36
C GLY A 89 -7.31 13.51 -1.32
N ASP A 90 -6.59 12.74 -2.11
CA ASP A 90 -7.21 11.76 -3.01
C ASP A 90 -7.62 10.50 -2.24
N GLU A 91 -8.85 10.04 -2.50
CA GLU A 91 -9.31 8.78 -1.94
C GLU A 91 -8.73 7.62 -2.75
N MET A 92 -7.88 6.83 -2.12
CA MET A 92 -7.20 5.71 -2.75
C MET A 92 -7.93 4.41 -2.44
N THR A 93 -7.95 3.49 -3.40
CA THR A 93 -8.52 2.16 -3.24
C THR A 93 -7.40 1.14 -3.11
N ILE A 94 -7.32 0.50 -1.96
CA ILE A 94 -6.32 -0.53 -1.65
C ILE A 94 -6.99 -1.88 -1.87
N ARG A 95 -6.38 -2.72 -2.73
CA ARG A 95 -6.95 -4.02 -3.09
C ARG A 95 -5.91 -5.12 -2.96
N LEU A 96 -6.26 -6.17 -2.24
CA LEU A 96 -5.48 -7.40 -2.13
C LEU A 96 -6.31 -8.55 -2.67
N GLU A 97 -5.70 -9.39 -3.49
CA GLU A 97 -6.36 -10.58 -4.03
C GLU A 97 -5.46 -11.80 -3.81
N VAL A 98 -6.03 -12.86 -3.23
CA VAL A 98 -5.32 -14.12 -3.05
C VAL A 98 -5.33 -14.87 -4.38
N THR A 99 -4.17 -14.94 -5.03
CA THR A 99 -4.03 -15.53 -6.37
C THR A 99 -3.49 -16.95 -6.35
N GLU A 100 -2.86 -17.37 -5.25
CA GLU A 100 -2.31 -18.72 -5.11
C GLU A 100 -2.29 -19.13 -3.65
N LEU A 101 -2.69 -20.36 -3.38
CA LEU A 101 -2.56 -20.98 -2.06
C LEU A 101 -1.56 -22.13 -2.15
N ILE A 102 -0.58 -22.13 -1.25
CA ILE A 102 0.41 -23.19 -1.12
C ILE A 102 0.18 -23.82 0.24
N ALA A 103 -0.85 -24.66 0.32
CA ALA A 103 -1.39 -25.15 1.59
C ALA A 103 -0.36 -25.92 2.43
N ASP A 104 0.47 -26.73 1.80
CA ASP A 104 1.45 -27.57 2.51
C ASP A 104 2.46 -26.75 3.31
N SER A 105 2.84 -25.57 2.80
CA SER A 105 3.78 -24.66 3.48
C SER A 105 3.07 -23.54 4.25
N LYS A 106 1.74 -23.53 4.26
CA LYS A 106 0.92 -22.48 4.84
C LYS A 106 1.27 -21.10 4.29
N GLN A 107 1.37 -21.01 2.97
CA GLN A 107 1.73 -19.81 2.24
C GLN A 107 0.64 -19.42 1.25
N ALA A 108 0.62 -18.14 0.90
CA ALA A 108 -0.26 -17.61 -0.14
C ALA A 108 0.45 -16.48 -0.89
N ARG A 109 0.14 -16.36 -2.17
CA ARG A 109 0.52 -15.18 -2.96
C ARG A 109 -0.69 -14.28 -3.10
N LEU A 110 -0.46 -12.98 -2.94
CA LEU A 110 -1.49 -11.97 -3.12
C LEU A 110 -1.00 -10.94 -4.12
N THR A 111 -1.90 -10.54 -5.03
CA THR A 111 -1.68 -9.37 -5.87
C THR A 111 -2.16 -8.14 -5.10
N THR A 112 -1.37 -7.07 -5.12
CA THR A 112 -1.63 -5.85 -4.37
C THR A 112 -1.69 -4.66 -5.31
N THR A 113 -2.71 -3.80 -5.16
CA THR A 113 -2.81 -2.55 -5.90
C THR A 113 -3.31 -1.44 -5.01
N ILE A 114 -2.86 -0.22 -5.28
CA ILE A 114 -3.45 1.00 -4.74
C ILE A 114 -3.80 1.86 -5.95
N THR A 115 -5.09 2.15 -6.11
CA THR A 115 -5.62 2.81 -7.29
C THR A 115 -6.09 4.22 -6.95
N ARG A 116 -5.78 5.16 -7.81
CA ARG A 116 -6.17 6.58 -7.70
C ARG A 116 -7.63 6.76 -8.12
N PRO A 117 -8.25 7.91 -7.78
CA PRO A 117 -9.60 8.20 -8.25
C PRO A 117 -9.75 8.19 -9.78
N ASP A 118 -8.67 8.46 -10.52
CA ASP A 118 -8.70 8.45 -11.99
C ASP A 118 -8.58 7.05 -12.60
N GLY A 119 -8.49 6.01 -11.77
CA GLY A 119 -8.36 4.62 -12.21
C GLY A 119 -6.93 4.16 -12.47
N GLU A 120 -5.94 5.07 -12.40
CA GLU A 120 -4.53 4.71 -12.55
C GLU A 120 -3.97 4.15 -11.25
N ASN A 121 -3.02 3.24 -11.34
CA ASN A 121 -2.38 2.66 -10.15
C ASN A 121 -1.21 3.53 -9.68
N SER A 122 -1.19 3.84 -8.40
CA SER A 122 -0.04 4.49 -7.76
C SER A 122 0.91 3.48 -7.14
N CYS A 123 0.44 2.26 -6.92
CA CYS A 123 1.24 1.16 -6.40
C CYS A 123 0.68 -0.15 -6.94
N GLU A 124 1.55 -1.02 -7.40
CA GLU A 124 1.16 -2.36 -7.80
C GLU A 124 2.30 -3.34 -7.58
N GLY A 125 1.94 -4.60 -7.32
CA GLY A 125 2.92 -5.64 -7.06
C GLY A 125 2.26 -6.88 -6.49
N HIS A 126 3.06 -7.67 -5.80
CA HIS A 126 2.57 -8.90 -5.17
C HIS A 126 3.41 -9.23 -3.95
N MET A 127 2.82 -10.03 -3.06
CA MET A 127 3.47 -10.47 -1.84
C MET A 127 3.30 -11.97 -1.65
N LEU A 128 4.28 -12.56 -0.98
CA LEU A 128 4.20 -13.93 -0.48
C LEU A 128 4.09 -13.86 1.04
N ILE A 129 3.05 -14.47 1.58
CA ILE A 129 2.80 -14.51 3.02
C ILE A 129 2.82 -15.94 3.53
N GLN A 130 3.07 -16.08 4.84
CA GLN A 130 2.99 -17.34 5.55
C GLN A 130 2.22 -17.14 6.84
N TRP A 131 1.32 -18.07 7.14
CA TRP A 131 0.58 -18.05 8.40
C TRP A 131 1.00 -19.23 9.28
N ASN A 132 0.57 -19.18 10.53
CA ASN A 132 0.86 -20.25 11.50
C ASN A 132 -0.04 -21.47 11.30
#